data_2bd8bcc14456e708607ced1999198c27
#
_entry.id   2bd8bcc14456e708607ced1999198c27
#
_cell.length_a   1.000
_cell.length_b   1.000
_cell.length_c   1.000
_cell.angle_alpha   90.00
_cell.angle_beta   90.00
_cell.angle_gamma   90.00
#
_symmetry.space_group_name_H-M   'P 1'
#
loop_
_entity.id
_entity.type
_entity.pdbx_description
1 polymer ?
#
loop_
_entity_poly.entity_id
_entity_poly.type
_entity_poly.pdbx_seq_one_letter_code
_entity_poly.pdbx_strand_id
1 'polypeptide(L)'
;MEMVLILILAMGCLVAFCWAWQMRKRMRVLERDIMMHRIFLKNVIQESELPLRQVSRMAKMLSKDDLYLSKNEKHNMAEQLNGYAYFIDTLLNELMLFTNPSDEVAHVRREQFSPNELCRRCLEINIFNIYHRQAVKLNFHRTMSDEFFIESDRHVIEIILNKLIQNACRFTEKGEVVVGCNTTENEGMLTLDVSDTGAGIPKDRLSRLFSWFEQPDDMRDEAELDLSICQRLAQKNGGVLFIDELYARQGTRVVLVLPIK
;
A
#
# COMPACT_ATOMS: atom_id res chain seq x y z
N MET A 1 -13.79 15.23 61.58
CA MET A 1 -12.45 14.78 61.11
C MET A 1 -12.51 13.51 60.25
N GLU A 2 -13.23 12.49 60.67
CA GLU A 2 -13.34 11.20 59.93
C GLU A 2 -13.93 11.33 58.52
N MET A 3 -14.98 12.13 58.33
CA MET A 3 -15.58 12.35 57.01
C MET A 3 -14.61 12.98 55.99
N VAL A 4 -13.76 13.90 56.48
CA VAL A 4 -12.76 14.57 55.59
C VAL A 4 -11.66 13.57 55.18
N LEU A 5 -11.26 12.70 56.09
CA LEU A 5 -10.26 11.64 55.83
C LEU A 5 -10.78 10.62 54.80
N ILE A 6 -12.05 10.21 54.93
CA ILE A 6 -12.72 9.31 53.97
C ILE A 6 -12.82 9.96 52.59
N LEU A 7 -13.15 11.24 52.48
CA LEU A 7 -13.20 11.99 51.21
C LEU A 7 -11.83 12.09 50.53
N ILE A 8 -10.76 12.35 51.30
CA ILE A 8 -9.39 12.40 50.79
C ILE A 8 -8.95 11.03 50.25
N LEU A 9 -9.24 9.93 51.00
CA LEU A 9 -8.95 8.57 50.55
C LEU A 9 -9.72 8.18 49.30
N ALA A 10 -11.02 8.52 49.24
CA ALA A 10 -11.85 8.25 48.04
C ALA A 10 -11.33 9.02 46.80
N MET A 11 -10.93 10.27 46.98
CA MET A 11 -10.34 11.07 45.91
C MET A 11 -8.99 10.51 45.46
N GLY A 12 -8.15 10.04 46.41
CA GLY A 12 -6.88 9.36 46.08
C GLY A 12 -7.09 8.08 45.28
N CYS A 13 -8.08 7.27 45.66
CA CYS A 13 -8.46 6.06 44.92
C CYS A 13 -8.98 6.36 43.52
N LEU A 14 -9.79 7.40 43.35
CA LEU A 14 -10.26 7.83 42.00
C LEU A 14 -9.11 8.31 41.09
N VAL A 15 -8.19 9.08 41.62
CA VAL A 15 -7.01 9.55 40.87
C VAL A 15 -6.13 8.36 40.48
N ALA A 16 -5.87 7.43 41.41
CA ALA A 16 -5.10 6.22 41.14
C ALA A 16 -5.79 5.33 40.09
N PHE A 17 -7.12 5.19 40.16
CA PHE A 17 -7.90 4.44 39.17
C PHE A 17 -7.84 5.10 37.79
N CYS A 18 -8.03 6.42 37.70
CA CYS A 18 -7.91 7.17 36.44
C CYS A 18 -6.50 7.04 35.85
N TRP A 19 -5.47 7.16 36.68
CA TRP A 19 -4.08 6.99 36.24
C TRP A 19 -3.81 5.56 35.75
N ALA A 20 -4.24 4.55 36.47
CA ALA A 20 -4.09 3.14 36.07
C ALA A 20 -4.86 2.84 34.77
N TRP A 21 -6.07 3.41 34.59
CA TRP A 21 -6.86 3.28 33.36
C TRP A 21 -6.16 3.94 32.17
N GLN A 22 -5.59 5.13 32.37
CA GLN A 22 -4.85 5.86 31.33
C GLN A 22 -3.57 5.11 30.94
N MET A 23 -2.85 4.55 31.92
CA MET A 23 -1.67 3.72 31.68
C MET A 23 -2.01 2.44 30.91
N ARG A 24 -3.09 1.75 31.26
CA ARG A 24 -3.58 0.57 30.52
C ARG A 24 -3.98 0.92 29.08
N LYS A 25 -4.55 2.10 28.87
CA LYS A 25 -4.87 2.58 27.51
C LYS A 25 -3.59 2.82 26.71
N ARG A 26 -2.57 3.46 27.28
CA ARG A 26 -1.27 3.69 26.64
C ARG A 26 -0.54 2.37 26.34
N MET A 27 -0.53 1.44 27.29
CA MET A 27 0.08 0.11 27.10
C MET A 27 -0.56 -0.65 25.94
N ARG A 28 -1.89 -0.66 25.84
CA ARG A 28 -2.60 -1.31 24.73
C ARG A 28 -2.26 -0.68 23.36
N VAL A 29 -2.07 0.63 23.30
CA VAL A 29 -1.64 1.30 22.07
C VAL A 29 -0.22 0.87 21.70
N LEU A 30 0.69 0.85 22.65
CA LEU A 30 2.08 0.46 22.42
C LEU A 30 2.21 -1.02 22.02
N GLU A 31 1.45 -1.91 22.67
CA GLU A 31 1.41 -3.34 22.28
C GLU A 31 0.91 -3.53 20.84
N ARG A 32 -0.11 -2.76 20.44
CA ARG A 32 -0.60 -2.74 19.05
C ARG A 32 0.47 -2.29 18.07
N ASP A 33 1.16 -1.19 18.39
CA ASP A 33 2.21 -0.65 17.51
C ASP A 33 3.35 -1.67 17.33
N ILE A 34 3.77 -2.33 18.41
CA ILE A 34 4.80 -3.37 18.37
C ILE A 34 4.34 -4.57 17.51
N MET A 35 3.10 -5.03 17.73
CA MET A 35 2.53 -6.13 16.95
C MET A 35 2.47 -5.77 15.46
N MET A 36 2.04 -4.56 15.14
CA MET A 36 1.99 -4.03 13.79
C MET A 36 3.35 -4.03 13.10
N HIS A 37 4.37 -3.51 13.77
CA HIS A 37 5.73 -3.52 13.25
C HIS A 37 6.21 -4.95 12.97
N ARG A 38 5.89 -5.90 13.86
CA ARG A 38 6.28 -7.31 13.69
C ARG A 38 5.62 -7.94 12.46
N ILE A 39 4.31 -7.73 12.27
CA ILE A 39 3.56 -8.31 11.14
C ILE A 39 4.03 -7.67 9.84
N PHE A 40 4.18 -6.34 9.81
CA PHE A 40 4.70 -5.63 8.66
C PHE A 40 6.09 -6.12 8.24
N LEU A 41 7.02 -6.22 9.21
CA LEU A 41 8.36 -6.77 8.96
C LEU A 41 8.31 -8.20 8.41
N LYS A 42 7.43 -9.05 8.98
CA LYS A 42 7.25 -10.42 8.49
C LYS A 42 6.79 -10.41 7.03
N ASN A 43 5.84 -9.56 6.67
CA ASN A 43 5.33 -9.47 5.29
C ASN A 43 6.41 -8.97 4.33
N VAL A 44 7.13 -7.90 4.66
CA VAL A 44 8.25 -7.40 3.85
C VAL A 44 9.31 -8.48 3.62
N ILE A 45 9.65 -9.27 4.65
CA ILE A 45 10.58 -10.39 4.52
C ILE A 45 10.02 -11.46 3.57
N GLN A 46 8.77 -11.85 3.73
CA GLN A 46 8.13 -12.85 2.87
C GLN A 46 8.02 -12.39 1.41
N GLU A 47 7.61 -11.14 1.17
CA GLU A 47 7.52 -10.57 -0.16
C GLU A 47 8.88 -10.41 -0.84
N SER A 48 9.94 -10.14 -0.08
CA SER A 48 11.30 -10.00 -0.61
C SER A 48 11.96 -11.33 -0.98
N GLU A 49 11.51 -12.46 -0.43
CA GLU A 49 12.15 -13.76 -0.59
C GLU A 49 12.16 -14.25 -2.05
N LEU A 50 11.03 -14.14 -2.73
CA LEU A 50 10.89 -14.59 -4.12
C LEU A 50 11.75 -13.74 -5.09
N PRO A 51 11.64 -12.40 -5.11
CA PRO A 51 12.49 -11.58 -5.98
C PRO A 51 13.98 -11.76 -5.71
N LEU A 52 14.41 -11.87 -4.45
CA LEU A 52 15.82 -12.12 -4.11
C LEU A 52 16.30 -13.47 -4.65
N ARG A 53 15.47 -14.52 -4.55
CA ARG A 53 15.80 -15.83 -5.14
C ARG A 53 15.90 -15.75 -6.67
N GLN A 54 15.02 -14.99 -7.33
CA GLN A 54 15.06 -14.83 -8.78
C GLN A 54 16.29 -14.05 -9.24
N VAL A 55 16.63 -12.94 -8.56
CA VAL A 55 17.87 -12.19 -8.80
C VAL A 55 19.10 -13.11 -8.67
N SER A 56 19.16 -13.87 -7.57
CA SER A 56 20.26 -14.82 -7.33
C SER A 56 20.36 -15.91 -8.41
N ARG A 57 19.22 -16.44 -8.86
CA ARG A 57 19.15 -17.43 -9.94
C ARG A 57 19.65 -16.87 -11.27
N MET A 58 19.19 -15.66 -11.63
CA MET A 58 19.60 -15.00 -12.87
C MET A 58 21.08 -14.64 -12.85
N ALA A 59 21.59 -14.13 -11.73
CA ALA A 59 23.01 -13.84 -11.54
C ALA A 59 23.87 -15.10 -11.73
N LYS A 60 23.44 -16.25 -11.16
CA LYS A 60 24.11 -17.53 -11.36
C LYS A 60 24.07 -18.03 -12.81
N MET A 61 22.98 -17.74 -13.54
CA MET A 61 22.89 -18.10 -14.96
C MET A 61 23.85 -17.24 -15.80
N LEU A 62 23.94 -15.94 -15.53
CA LEU A 62 24.83 -15.03 -16.23
C LEU A 62 26.31 -15.26 -15.94
N SER A 63 26.65 -15.88 -14.79
CA SER A 63 28.04 -16.20 -14.40
C SER A 63 28.56 -17.51 -15.00
N LYS A 64 27.75 -18.29 -15.74
CA LYS A 64 28.17 -19.52 -16.40
C LYS A 64 28.73 -19.22 -17.78
N ASP A 65 30.03 -19.46 -17.98
CA ASP A 65 30.71 -19.21 -19.24
C ASP A 65 30.20 -20.09 -20.39
N ASP A 66 29.62 -21.26 -20.09
CA ASP A 66 29.11 -22.19 -21.07
C ASP A 66 27.68 -21.90 -21.59
N LEU A 67 27.02 -20.85 -21.09
CA LEU A 67 25.66 -20.56 -21.45
C LEU A 67 25.61 -19.54 -22.59
N TYR A 68 25.43 -20.03 -23.82
CA TYR A 68 25.19 -19.18 -25.01
C TYR A 68 23.79 -18.57 -24.96
N LEU A 69 23.66 -17.40 -24.34
CA LEU A 69 22.44 -16.61 -24.37
C LEU A 69 22.42 -15.72 -25.60
N SER A 70 21.33 -15.74 -26.34
CA SER A 70 21.09 -14.79 -27.42
C SER A 70 21.00 -13.34 -26.91
N LYS A 71 21.16 -12.37 -27.77
CA LYS A 71 21.05 -10.93 -27.41
C LYS A 71 19.68 -10.61 -26.78
N ASN A 72 18.60 -11.21 -27.30
CA ASN A 72 17.25 -11.01 -26.81
C ASN A 72 17.05 -11.65 -25.41
N GLU A 73 17.59 -12.85 -25.18
CA GLU A 73 17.51 -13.49 -23.85
C GLU A 73 18.27 -12.70 -22.78
N LYS A 74 19.45 -12.17 -23.13
CA LYS A 74 20.21 -11.27 -22.26
C LYS A 74 19.44 -9.99 -21.94
N HIS A 75 18.80 -9.40 -22.94
CA HIS A 75 17.99 -8.18 -22.78
C HIS A 75 16.79 -8.44 -21.87
N ASN A 76 16.01 -9.47 -22.14
CA ASN A 76 14.86 -9.85 -21.30
C ASN A 76 15.27 -10.18 -19.87
N MET A 77 16.40 -10.84 -19.67
CA MET A 77 16.93 -11.15 -18.35
C MET A 77 17.37 -9.88 -17.60
N ALA A 78 17.97 -8.92 -18.30
CA ALA A 78 18.34 -7.62 -17.70
C ALA A 78 17.11 -6.81 -17.29
N GLU A 79 16.06 -6.79 -18.13
CA GLU A 79 14.79 -6.14 -17.78
C GLU A 79 14.14 -6.78 -16.55
N GLN A 80 14.12 -8.12 -16.47
CA GLN A 80 13.59 -8.83 -15.31
C GLN A 80 14.42 -8.53 -14.04
N LEU A 81 15.74 -8.51 -14.13
CA LEU A 81 16.62 -8.15 -13.01
C LEU A 81 16.33 -6.73 -12.52
N ASN A 82 16.19 -5.77 -13.42
CA ASN A 82 15.85 -4.41 -13.09
C ASN A 82 14.46 -4.33 -12.41
N GLY A 83 13.48 -5.08 -12.91
CA GLY A 83 12.15 -5.18 -12.30
C GLY A 83 12.20 -5.71 -10.86
N TYR A 84 12.93 -6.79 -10.60
CA TYR A 84 13.10 -7.32 -9.25
C TYR A 84 13.89 -6.38 -8.33
N ALA A 85 14.94 -5.73 -8.84
CA ALA A 85 15.71 -4.76 -8.06
C ALA A 85 14.83 -3.58 -7.65
N TYR A 86 14.04 -3.06 -8.58
CA TYR A 86 13.08 -1.99 -8.32
C TYR A 86 12.02 -2.40 -7.28
N PHE A 87 11.49 -3.63 -7.39
CA PHE A 87 10.53 -4.16 -6.42
C PHE A 87 11.12 -4.24 -5.00
N ILE A 88 12.36 -4.72 -4.87
CA ILE A 88 13.06 -4.77 -3.58
C ILE A 88 13.27 -3.35 -3.02
N ASP A 89 13.66 -2.38 -3.86
CA ASP A 89 13.81 -0.99 -3.46
C ASP A 89 12.49 -0.40 -2.95
N THR A 90 11.38 -0.71 -3.62
CA THR A 90 10.03 -0.32 -3.17
C THR A 90 9.71 -0.88 -1.78
N LEU A 91 9.97 -2.18 -1.53
CA LEU A 91 9.76 -2.79 -0.22
C LEU A 91 10.62 -2.15 0.88
N LEU A 92 11.88 -1.82 0.57
CA LEU A 92 12.76 -1.13 1.52
C LEU A 92 12.26 0.27 1.85
N ASN A 93 11.75 1.00 0.86
CA ASN A 93 11.18 2.32 1.06
C ASN A 93 9.88 2.27 1.87
N GLU A 94 9.03 1.27 1.66
CA GLU A 94 7.86 1.00 2.51
C GLU A 94 8.29 0.76 3.96
N LEU A 95 9.34 -0.04 4.16
CA LEU A 95 9.90 -0.29 5.49
C LEU A 95 10.36 1.00 6.17
N MET A 96 11.06 1.88 5.45
CA MET A 96 11.52 3.16 5.97
C MET A 96 10.36 4.09 6.35
N LEU A 97 9.33 4.15 5.53
CA LEU A 97 8.12 4.95 5.80
C LEU A 97 7.36 4.43 7.03
N PHE A 98 7.37 3.12 7.25
CA PHE A 98 6.66 2.49 8.36
C PHE A 98 7.45 2.56 9.68
N THR A 99 8.77 2.45 9.63
CA THR A 99 9.63 2.44 10.84
C THR A 99 9.93 3.84 11.40
N ASN A 100 9.66 4.92 10.66
CA ASN A 100 9.78 6.29 11.15
C ASN A 100 8.42 6.82 11.62
N PRO A 101 8.00 6.50 12.86
CA PRO A 101 6.73 6.97 13.41
C PRO A 101 6.78 8.41 13.93
N SER A 102 7.97 9.05 13.93
CA SER A 102 8.07 10.45 14.36
C SER A 102 7.18 11.30 13.46
N ASP A 103 6.17 11.90 14.06
CA ASP A 103 5.26 12.91 13.51
C ASP A 103 5.98 14.19 13.02
N GLU A 104 7.29 14.22 13.15
CA GLU A 104 8.13 15.21 12.50
C GLU A 104 8.19 14.84 11.00
N VAL A 105 7.18 15.36 10.29
CA VAL A 105 7.23 15.68 8.87
C VAL A 105 8.25 14.81 8.12
N ALA A 106 7.90 13.58 7.79
CA ALA A 106 8.50 12.98 6.62
C ALA A 106 8.34 14.06 5.54
N HIS A 107 9.44 14.71 5.17
CA HIS A 107 9.41 15.77 4.18
C HIS A 107 8.73 15.17 2.95
N VAL A 108 7.48 15.54 2.71
CA VAL A 108 6.75 15.19 1.50
C VAL A 108 7.66 15.69 0.38
N ARG A 109 8.32 14.75 -0.30
CA ARG A 109 9.19 15.07 -1.43
C ARG A 109 8.30 15.47 -2.59
N ARG A 110 7.95 16.74 -2.63
CA ARG A 110 7.18 17.25 -3.76
C ARG A 110 8.06 17.35 -4.97
N GLU A 111 7.69 16.64 -6.00
CA GLU A 111 8.30 16.74 -7.32
C GLU A 111 7.22 16.87 -8.40
N GLN A 112 7.61 17.47 -9.51
CA GLN A 112 6.73 17.65 -10.66
C GLN A 112 6.80 16.38 -11.53
N PHE A 113 5.66 15.76 -11.82
CA PHE A 113 5.58 14.56 -12.66
C PHE A 113 4.22 14.43 -13.35
N SER A 114 4.19 13.62 -14.42
CA SER A 114 2.95 13.27 -15.11
C SER A 114 2.27 12.08 -14.41
N PRO A 115 1.03 12.23 -13.91
CA PRO A 115 0.28 11.11 -13.32
C PRO A 115 0.03 9.98 -14.31
N ASN A 116 -0.17 10.32 -15.61
CA ASN A 116 -0.36 9.33 -16.65
C ASN A 116 0.88 8.45 -16.84
N GLU A 117 2.08 9.07 -16.82
CA GLU A 117 3.34 8.34 -16.94
C GLU A 117 3.55 7.43 -15.72
N LEU A 118 3.25 7.93 -14.52
CA LEU A 118 3.33 7.13 -13.30
C LEU A 118 2.41 5.91 -13.36
N CYS A 119 1.15 6.08 -13.77
CA CYS A 119 0.20 4.97 -13.91
C CYS A 119 0.69 3.92 -14.92
N ARG A 120 1.21 4.34 -16.09
CA ARG A 120 1.78 3.41 -17.08
C ARG A 120 2.94 2.62 -16.51
N ARG A 121 3.87 3.31 -15.83
CA ARG A 121 5.03 2.67 -15.20
C ARG A 121 4.60 1.64 -14.15
N CYS A 122 3.63 1.96 -13.29
CA CYS A 122 3.11 1.01 -12.31
C CYS A 122 2.50 -0.22 -12.98
N LEU A 123 1.77 -0.05 -14.09
CA LEU A 123 1.21 -1.17 -14.85
C LEU A 123 2.32 -2.04 -15.48
N GLU A 124 3.33 -1.44 -16.09
CA GLU A 124 4.47 -2.15 -16.69
C GLU A 124 5.21 -3.00 -15.66
N ILE A 125 5.46 -2.46 -14.46
CA ILE A 125 6.10 -3.19 -13.36
C ILE A 125 5.23 -4.38 -12.94
N ASN A 126 3.92 -4.20 -12.87
CA ASN A 126 2.99 -5.24 -12.40
C ASN A 126 2.59 -6.26 -13.49
N ILE A 127 2.96 -6.07 -14.75
CA ILE A 127 2.79 -7.08 -15.81
C ILE A 127 3.43 -8.41 -15.41
N PHE A 128 4.57 -8.39 -14.72
CA PHE A 128 5.25 -9.60 -14.26
C PHE A 128 4.43 -10.39 -13.22
N ASN A 129 3.59 -9.73 -12.45
CA ASN A 129 2.72 -10.37 -11.46
C ASN A 129 1.62 -11.22 -12.11
N ILE A 130 1.24 -10.90 -13.35
CA ILE A 130 0.23 -11.62 -14.12
C ILE A 130 0.82 -12.48 -15.25
N TYR A 131 2.14 -12.46 -15.44
CA TYR A 131 2.79 -13.18 -16.57
C TYR A 131 2.39 -14.65 -16.67
N HIS A 132 2.15 -15.30 -15.53
CA HIS A 132 1.65 -16.68 -15.49
C HIS A 132 0.12 -16.79 -15.57
N ARG A 133 -0.61 -15.69 -15.60
CA ARG A 133 -2.08 -15.62 -15.65
C ARG A 133 -2.55 -14.99 -16.94
N GLN A 134 -2.42 -15.73 -18.05
CA GLN A 134 -2.81 -15.25 -19.40
C GLN A 134 -4.27 -14.81 -19.53
N ALA A 135 -5.10 -15.08 -18.53
CA ALA A 135 -6.53 -14.74 -18.51
C ALA A 135 -6.83 -13.34 -17.93
N VAL A 136 -5.83 -12.63 -17.40
CA VAL A 136 -5.98 -11.28 -16.82
C VAL A 136 -5.31 -10.25 -17.72
N LYS A 137 -6.03 -9.16 -18.02
CA LYS A 137 -5.52 -8.03 -18.80
C LYS A 137 -5.29 -6.83 -17.88
N LEU A 138 -4.19 -6.10 -18.09
CA LEU A 138 -3.94 -4.81 -17.45
C LEU A 138 -4.26 -3.71 -18.45
N ASN A 139 -5.15 -2.80 -18.09
CA ASN A 139 -5.60 -1.69 -18.93
C ASN A 139 -5.38 -0.35 -18.23
N PHE A 140 -5.15 0.69 -19.00
CA PHE A 140 -5.05 2.07 -18.52
C PHE A 140 -6.17 2.92 -19.13
N HIS A 141 -6.96 3.54 -18.27
CA HIS A 141 -8.00 4.47 -18.67
C HIS A 141 -7.64 5.88 -18.20
N ARG A 142 -7.31 6.75 -19.14
CA ARG A 142 -6.96 8.14 -18.87
C ARG A 142 -8.04 9.08 -19.38
N THR A 143 -8.23 10.17 -18.65
CA THR A 143 -9.10 11.28 -19.07
C THR A 143 -8.31 12.57 -19.31
N MET A 144 -7.04 12.60 -18.88
CA MET A 144 -6.16 13.78 -18.97
C MET A 144 -5.18 13.69 -20.12
N SER A 145 -4.67 14.85 -20.55
CA SER A 145 -3.54 14.95 -21.46
C SER A 145 -2.25 14.40 -20.84
N ASP A 146 -1.35 13.86 -21.65
CA ASP A 146 -0.02 13.41 -21.22
C ASP A 146 0.89 14.59 -20.81
N GLU A 147 0.54 15.82 -21.25
CA GLU A 147 1.24 17.05 -20.89
C GLU A 147 0.78 17.63 -19.54
N PHE A 148 -0.13 16.95 -18.84
CA PHE A 148 -0.58 17.37 -17.51
C PHE A 148 0.43 16.92 -16.45
N PHE A 149 0.93 17.90 -15.68
CA PHE A 149 1.86 17.69 -14.58
C PHE A 149 1.25 18.15 -13.26
N ILE A 150 1.59 17.45 -12.21
CA ILE A 150 1.20 17.78 -10.83
C ILE A 150 2.44 17.91 -9.96
N GLU A 151 2.33 18.63 -8.85
CA GLU A 151 3.33 18.67 -7.80
C GLU A 151 2.82 17.89 -6.58
N SER A 152 3.41 16.73 -6.32
CA SER A 152 3.03 15.85 -5.20
C SER A 152 4.18 14.91 -4.82
N ASP A 153 3.96 14.06 -3.82
CA ASP A 153 4.89 12.99 -3.48
C ASP A 153 4.68 11.79 -4.42
N ARG A 154 5.41 11.81 -5.55
CA ARG A 154 5.38 10.76 -6.55
C ARG A 154 5.63 9.38 -5.95
N HIS A 155 6.61 9.27 -5.05
CA HIS A 155 7.04 8.01 -4.49
C HIS A 155 5.92 7.35 -3.66
N VAL A 156 5.25 8.14 -2.82
CA VAL A 156 4.11 7.65 -2.02
C VAL A 156 2.95 7.20 -2.92
N ILE A 157 2.65 7.97 -3.98
CA ILE A 157 1.59 7.62 -4.92
C ILE A 157 1.95 6.32 -5.66
N GLU A 158 3.21 6.15 -6.05
CA GLU A 158 3.72 4.94 -6.72
C GLU A 158 3.57 3.70 -5.83
N ILE A 159 3.91 3.79 -4.53
CA ILE A 159 3.71 2.71 -3.55
C ILE A 159 2.23 2.32 -3.46
N ILE A 160 1.35 3.32 -3.27
CA ILE A 160 -0.09 3.06 -3.16
C ILE A 160 -0.61 2.36 -4.43
N LEU A 161 -0.31 2.91 -5.61
CA LEU A 161 -0.76 2.33 -6.89
C LEU A 161 -0.26 0.91 -7.09
N ASN A 162 1.01 0.64 -6.82
CA ASN A 162 1.56 -0.71 -6.96
C ASN A 162 0.85 -1.71 -6.04
N LYS A 163 0.60 -1.36 -4.78
CA LYS A 163 -0.13 -2.24 -3.86
C LYS A 163 -1.58 -2.46 -4.30
N LEU A 164 -2.27 -1.43 -4.77
CA LEU A 164 -3.63 -1.57 -5.29
C LEU A 164 -3.68 -2.46 -6.53
N ILE A 165 -2.73 -2.30 -7.47
CA ILE A 165 -2.66 -3.13 -8.68
C ILE A 165 -2.33 -4.58 -8.32
N GLN A 166 -1.40 -4.83 -7.39
CA GLN A 166 -1.05 -6.16 -6.91
C GLN A 166 -2.25 -6.86 -6.29
N ASN A 167 -2.99 -6.17 -5.43
CA ASN A 167 -4.22 -6.69 -4.83
C ASN A 167 -5.26 -7.02 -5.89
N ALA A 168 -5.53 -6.12 -6.83
CA ALA A 168 -6.44 -6.35 -7.93
C ALA A 168 -6.03 -7.58 -8.78
N CYS A 169 -4.74 -7.71 -9.11
CA CYS A 169 -4.21 -8.88 -9.82
C CYS A 169 -4.32 -10.17 -8.99
N ARG A 170 -4.13 -10.11 -7.68
CA ARG A 170 -4.22 -11.27 -6.78
C ARG A 170 -5.63 -11.86 -6.75
N PHE A 171 -6.65 -11.00 -6.72
CA PHE A 171 -8.06 -11.40 -6.57
C PHE A 171 -8.81 -11.55 -7.90
N THR A 172 -8.14 -11.31 -9.03
CA THR A 172 -8.71 -11.52 -10.36
C THR A 172 -8.09 -12.77 -10.99
N GLU A 173 -8.89 -13.83 -11.13
CA GLU A 173 -8.46 -15.05 -11.81
C GLU A 173 -8.56 -14.93 -13.33
N LYS A 174 -9.60 -14.25 -13.80
CA LYS A 174 -9.88 -14.03 -15.22
C LYS A 174 -10.60 -12.69 -15.42
N GLY A 175 -10.22 -11.94 -16.45
CA GLY A 175 -10.84 -10.67 -16.79
C GLY A 175 -9.83 -9.55 -16.90
N GLU A 176 -10.08 -8.42 -16.24
CA GLU A 176 -9.23 -7.26 -16.36
C GLU A 176 -9.02 -6.51 -15.04
N VAL A 177 -7.88 -5.85 -14.96
CA VAL A 177 -7.57 -4.81 -13.96
C VAL A 177 -7.35 -3.51 -14.72
N VAL A 178 -8.07 -2.47 -14.33
CA VAL A 178 -8.01 -1.16 -14.98
C VAL A 178 -7.53 -0.12 -14.00
N VAL A 179 -6.49 0.62 -14.37
CA VAL A 179 -6.05 1.80 -13.64
C VAL A 179 -6.67 3.03 -14.28
N GLY A 180 -7.42 3.80 -13.52
CA GLY A 180 -8.00 5.07 -13.94
C GLY A 180 -7.18 6.25 -13.41
N CYS A 181 -7.05 7.29 -14.24
CA CYS A 181 -6.41 8.54 -13.86
C CYS A 181 -7.27 9.71 -14.33
N ASN A 182 -7.76 10.51 -13.38
CA ASN A 182 -8.64 11.64 -13.63
C ASN A 182 -8.28 12.83 -12.73
N THR A 183 -8.62 14.03 -13.15
CA THR A 183 -8.53 15.24 -12.34
C THR A 183 -9.82 16.02 -12.42
N THR A 184 -10.25 16.58 -11.30
CA THR A 184 -11.24 17.64 -11.23
C THR A 184 -10.47 18.95 -11.18
N GLU A 185 -10.15 19.53 -12.35
CA GLU A 185 -9.36 20.77 -12.46
C GLU A 185 -9.92 21.90 -11.61
N ASN A 186 -11.24 21.99 -11.47
CA ASN A 186 -11.92 23.00 -10.66
C ASN A 186 -11.73 22.81 -9.15
N GLU A 187 -11.31 21.63 -8.70
CA GLU A 187 -11.21 21.29 -7.26
C GLU A 187 -9.76 21.11 -6.81
N GLY A 188 -8.79 21.13 -7.74
CA GLY A 188 -7.39 20.91 -7.41
C GLY A 188 -7.14 19.50 -6.82
N MET A 189 -7.87 18.51 -7.32
CA MET A 189 -7.80 17.13 -6.83
C MET A 189 -7.42 16.17 -7.96
N LEU A 190 -6.50 15.26 -7.67
CA LEU A 190 -6.18 14.10 -8.49
C LEU A 190 -6.98 12.90 -7.98
N THR A 191 -7.65 12.19 -8.88
CA THR A 191 -8.32 10.93 -8.59
C THR A 191 -7.64 9.81 -9.37
N LEU A 192 -7.12 8.84 -8.64
CA LEU A 192 -6.58 7.61 -9.19
C LEU A 192 -7.46 6.46 -8.71
N ASP A 193 -7.80 5.54 -9.60
CA ASP A 193 -8.56 4.37 -9.22
C ASP A 193 -7.99 3.09 -9.82
N VAL A 194 -8.14 2.01 -9.08
CA VAL A 194 -7.85 0.67 -9.55
C VAL A 194 -9.11 -0.15 -9.43
N SER A 195 -9.60 -0.64 -10.57
CA SER A 195 -10.79 -1.49 -10.63
C SER A 195 -10.44 -2.85 -11.21
N ASP A 196 -11.07 -3.88 -10.67
CA ASP A 196 -10.89 -5.27 -11.09
C ASP A 196 -12.24 -5.93 -11.40
N THR A 197 -12.18 -7.07 -12.10
CA THR A 197 -13.32 -7.92 -12.38
C THR A 197 -13.30 -9.22 -11.58
N GLY A 198 -12.63 -9.21 -10.43
CA GLY A 198 -12.45 -10.37 -9.56
C GLY A 198 -13.70 -10.73 -8.74
N ALA A 199 -13.49 -11.42 -7.64
CA ALA A 199 -14.56 -11.90 -6.77
C ALA A 199 -15.33 -10.78 -6.06
N GLY A 200 -14.74 -9.56 -5.98
CA GLY A 200 -15.28 -8.47 -5.18
C GLY A 200 -15.09 -8.68 -3.68
N ILE A 201 -15.54 -7.70 -2.90
CA ILE A 201 -15.42 -7.72 -1.45
C ILE A 201 -16.80 -7.88 -0.83
N PRO A 202 -17.02 -8.89 0.04
CA PRO A 202 -18.27 -9.06 0.76
C PRO A 202 -18.60 -7.83 1.61
N LYS A 203 -19.87 -7.41 1.62
CA LYS A 203 -20.34 -6.18 2.31
C LYS A 203 -20.02 -6.19 3.82
N ASP A 204 -20.07 -7.34 4.46
CA ASP A 204 -19.76 -7.54 5.87
C ASP A 204 -18.27 -7.31 6.19
N ARG A 205 -17.38 -7.41 5.17
CA ARG A 205 -15.95 -7.12 5.30
C ARG A 205 -15.59 -5.67 5.02
N LEU A 206 -16.36 -4.93 4.23
CA LEU A 206 -16.05 -3.55 3.82
C LEU A 206 -15.74 -2.64 5.01
N SER A 207 -16.55 -2.70 6.08
CA SER A 207 -16.35 -1.89 7.28
C SER A 207 -15.07 -2.23 8.07
N ARG A 208 -14.48 -3.41 7.82
CA ARG A 208 -13.29 -3.90 8.55
C ARG A 208 -11.98 -3.71 7.78
N LEU A 209 -12.04 -3.53 6.46
CA LEU A 209 -10.86 -3.48 5.60
C LEU A 209 -9.86 -2.39 5.98
N PHE A 210 -10.36 -1.25 6.45
CA PHE A 210 -9.52 -0.13 6.86
C PHE A 210 -9.32 -0.05 8.39
N SER A 211 -9.96 -0.95 9.16
CA SER A 211 -9.87 -0.96 10.63
C SER A 211 -8.78 -1.89 11.18
N TRP A 212 -7.85 -2.33 10.32
CA TRP A 212 -6.80 -3.27 10.71
C TRP A 212 -5.97 -2.75 11.90
N PHE A 213 -5.75 -1.44 11.95
CA PHE A 213 -5.04 -0.78 13.05
C PHE A 213 -5.88 -0.66 14.34
N GLU A 214 -7.21 -0.80 14.25
CA GLU A 214 -8.10 -0.63 15.39
C GLU A 214 -8.35 -1.94 16.14
N GLN A 215 -8.39 -3.07 15.45
CA GLN A 215 -8.66 -4.38 16.02
C GLN A 215 -7.77 -5.45 15.38
N PRO A 216 -6.56 -5.67 15.85
CA PRO A 216 -5.69 -6.74 15.36
C PRO A 216 -6.31 -8.10 15.69
N ASP A 217 -6.60 -8.88 14.65
CA ASP A 217 -7.07 -10.25 14.73
C ASP A 217 -6.04 -11.14 14.00
N ASP A 218 -5.57 -12.22 14.64
CA ASP A 218 -4.51 -13.09 14.10
C ASP A 218 -4.90 -13.82 12.79
N MET A 219 -6.17 -13.74 12.40
CA MET A 219 -6.73 -14.41 11.21
C MET A 219 -6.97 -13.47 10.01
N ARG A 220 -6.41 -12.26 10.01
CA ARG A 220 -6.64 -11.29 8.93
C ARG A 220 -5.74 -11.51 7.73
N ASP A 221 -6.28 -11.20 6.54
CA ASP A 221 -5.60 -11.38 5.27
C ASP A 221 -4.55 -10.26 5.04
N GLU A 222 -3.44 -10.60 4.36
CA GLU A 222 -2.40 -9.63 3.95
C GLU A 222 -2.98 -8.45 3.17
N ALA A 223 -4.01 -8.68 2.35
CA ALA A 223 -4.66 -7.63 1.58
C ALA A 223 -5.35 -6.55 2.44
N GLU A 224 -5.86 -6.93 3.62
CA GLU A 224 -6.45 -5.97 4.57
C GLU A 224 -5.37 -5.06 5.18
N LEU A 225 -4.17 -5.60 5.41
CA LEU A 225 -3.02 -4.82 5.85
C LEU A 225 -2.56 -3.83 4.78
N ASP A 226 -2.44 -4.28 3.53
CA ASP A 226 -2.02 -3.44 2.40
C ASP A 226 -2.95 -2.25 2.20
N LEU A 227 -4.27 -2.47 2.23
CA LEU A 227 -5.25 -1.39 2.11
C LEU A 227 -5.17 -0.39 3.29
N SER A 228 -4.94 -0.89 4.50
CA SER A 228 -4.77 -0.03 5.68
C SER A 228 -3.49 0.81 5.60
N ILE A 229 -2.39 0.24 5.10
CA ILE A 229 -1.15 0.97 4.84
C ILE A 229 -1.37 2.05 3.78
N CYS A 230 -2.01 1.70 2.66
CA CYS A 230 -2.33 2.64 1.59
C CYS A 230 -3.19 3.80 2.09
N GLN A 231 -4.19 3.52 2.94
CA GLN A 231 -5.03 4.56 3.55
C GLN A 231 -4.20 5.51 4.42
N ARG A 232 -3.30 4.98 5.24
CA ARG A 232 -2.44 5.79 6.10
C ARG A 232 -1.47 6.66 5.30
N LEU A 233 -0.90 6.12 4.22
CA LEU A 233 -0.06 6.87 3.30
C LEU A 233 -0.83 7.97 2.58
N ALA A 234 -2.05 7.69 2.12
CA ALA A 234 -2.93 8.67 1.51
C ALA A 234 -3.24 9.81 2.49
N GLN A 235 -3.64 9.50 3.73
CA GLN A 235 -3.94 10.50 4.77
C GLN A 235 -2.73 11.38 5.12
N LYS A 236 -1.52 10.81 5.23
CA LYS A 236 -0.28 11.58 5.46
C LYS A 236 0.00 12.58 4.34
N ASN A 237 -0.47 12.31 3.12
CA ASN A 237 -0.35 13.20 1.96
C ASN A 237 -1.59 14.10 1.76
N GLY A 238 -2.46 14.19 2.76
CA GLY A 238 -3.67 15.02 2.72
C GLY A 238 -4.78 14.47 1.84
N GLY A 239 -4.68 13.20 1.42
CA GLY A 239 -5.64 12.52 0.57
C GLY A 239 -6.53 11.54 1.32
N VAL A 240 -7.38 10.86 0.55
CA VAL A 240 -8.33 9.85 1.03
C VAL A 240 -8.27 8.63 0.12
N LEU A 241 -8.27 7.43 0.72
CA LEU A 241 -8.42 6.15 0.03
C LEU A 241 -9.74 5.51 0.49
N PHE A 242 -10.55 5.06 -0.45
CA PHE A 242 -11.83 4.38 -0.16
C PHE A 242 -12.18 3.36 -1.24
N ILE A 243 -13.13 2.46 -0.91
CA ILE A 243 -13.71 1.53 -1.86
C ILE A 243 -15.01 2.14 -2.37
N ASP A 244 -15.18 2.12 -3.69
CA ASP A 244 -16.41 2.59 -4.34
C ASP A 244 -17.52 1.53 -4.16
N GLU A 245 -18.35 1.73 -3.13
CA GLU A 245 -19.47 0.82 -2.83
C GLU A 245 -20.59 0.87 -3.89
N LEU A 246 -20.60 1.92 -4.73
CA LEU A 246 -21.56 2.09 -5.83
C LEU A 246 -21.04 1.52 -7.14
N TYR A 247 -19.86 0.89 -7.14
CA TYR A 247 -19.31 0.25 -8.32
C TYR A 247 -20.25 -0.86 -8.83
N ALA A 248 -20.93 -0.57 -9.94
CA ALA A 248 -22.02 -1.41 -10.44
C ALA A 248 -21.54 -2.64 -11.24
N ARG A 249 -20.23 -2.80 -11.44
CA ARG A 249 -19.62 -3.94 -12.14
C ARG A 249 -19.23 -5.03 -11.14
N GLN A 250 -18.98 -6.23 -11.66
CA GLN A 250 -18.38 -7.30 -10.88
C GLN A 250 -16.95 -6.90 -10.48
N GLY A 251 -16.52 -7.24 -9.27
CA GLY A 251 -15.18 -6.96 -8.76
C GLY A 251 -15.15 -5.82 -7.75
N THR A 252 -14.01 -5.16 -7.65
CA THR A 252 -13.75 -4.08 -6.69
C THR A 252 -13.24 -2.85 -7.43
N ARG A 253 -13.57 -1.67 -6.92
CA ARG A 253 -12.94 -0.40 -7.32
C ARG A 253 -12.44 0.33 -6.08
N VAL A 254 -11.14 0.55 -6.01
CA VAL A 254 -10.49 1.32 -4.95
C VAL A 254 -10.09 2.67 -5.51
N VAL A 255 -10.44 3.73 -4.82
CA VAL A 255 -10.25 5.12 -5.27
C VAL A 255 -9.34 5.86 -4.31
N LEU A 256 -8.30 6.47 -4.86
CA LEU A 256 -7.38 7.38 -4.18
C LEU A 256 -7.65 8.81 -4.67
N VAL A 257 -7.94 9.71 -3.74
CA VAL A 257 -8.10 11.14 -4.02
C VAL A 257 -7.02 11.91 -3.29
N LEU A 258 -6.28 12.74 -4.00
CA LEU A 258 -5.16 13.52 -3.47
C LEU A 258 -5.29 14.99 -3.87
N PRO A 259 -4.98 15.94 -2.97
CA PRO A 259 -4.86 17.33 -3.32
C PRO A 259 -3.63 17.53 -4.22
N ILE A 260 -3.79 18.28 -5.30
CA ILE A 260 -2.73 18.70 -6.21
C ILE A 260 -2.56 20.20 -6.15
N LYS A 261 -1.34 20.64 -6.31
CA LYS A 261 -1.01 22.07 -6.47
C LYS A 261 -0.61 22.35 -7.90
#